data_70a725aa4cc44fef1fa56a182226beef
#
_entry.id   70a725aa4cc44fef1fa56a182226beef
#
_cell.length_a   1.000
_cell.length_b   1.000
_cell.length_c   1.000
_cell.angle_alpha   90.00
_cell.angle_beta   90.00
_cell.angle_gamma   90.00
#
_symmetry.space_group_name_H-M   'P 1'
#
loop_
_entity.id
_entity.type
_entity.pdbx_description
1 polymer ?
#
loop_
_entity_poly.entity_id
_entity_poly.type
_entity_poly.pdbx_seq_one_letter_code
_entity_poly.pdbx_strand_id
1 'polypeptide(L)'
;MKIGEINTKEKVLIIAEIGNNHEGSYALAEEMIRLAAEVGADAVKFQTIIPEKLVSVQQKERIKQLKKFQFSYDEFTKLSKVAKNEDIIFLSTPFDIDSVLFLNDIVPAFKIASGDNDFFPLI
;
A
#
# COMPACT_ATOMS: atom_id res chain seq x y z
N MET A 1 5.33 -19.76 -1.94
CA MET A 1 5.07 -18.70 -0.94
C MET A 1 3.54 -18.58 -0.80
N LYS A 2 3.04 -18.25 0.39
CA LYS A 2 1.61 -18.02 0.61
C LYS A 2 1.41 -16.53 0.93
N ILE A 3 0.43 -15.88 0.28
CA ILE A 3 0.04 -14.49 0.52
C ILE A 3 -1.46 -14.47 0.75
N GLY A 4 -1.89 -14.17 1.98
CA GLY A 4 -3.26 -14.44 2.40
C GLY A 4 -3.58 -15.93 2.22
N GLU A 5 -4.67 -16.24 1.55
CA GLU A 5 -5.06 -17.62 1.24
C GLU A 5 -4.46 -18.16 -0.08
N ILE A 6 -3.76 -17.33 -0.85
CA ILE A 6 -3.23 -17.71 -2.17
C ILE A 6 -1.84 -18.32 -2.06
N ASN A 7 -1.70 -19.55 -2.56
CA ASN A 7 -0.41 -20.22 -2.73
C ASN A 7 0.16 -19.91 -4.13
N THR A 8 1.23 -19.13 -4.17
CA THR A 8 1.85 -18.70 -5.44
C THR A 8 2.56 -19.82 -6.22
N LYS A 9 2.65 -21.03 -5.66
CA LYS A 9 3.08 -22.23 -6.40
C LYS A 9 1.96 -22.85 -7.23
N GLU A 10 0.71 -22.56 -6.88
CA GLU A 10 -0.47 -23.16 -7.49
C GLU A 10 -1.25 -22.17 -8.37
N LYS A 11 -1.17 -20.88 -8.05
CA LYS A 11 -1.88 -19.81 -8.74
C LYS A 11 -0.99 -18.56 -8.92
N VAL A 12 -1.09 -17.92 -10.07
CA VAL A 12 -0.53 -16.57 -10.29
C VAL A 12 -1.35 -15.56 -9.49
N LEU A 13 -0.67 -14.75 -8.69
CA LEU A 13 -1.28 -13.65 -7.93
C LEU A 13 -1.33 -12.39 -8.80
N ILE A 14 -2.53 -11.92 -9.09
CA ILE A 14 -2.76 -10.68 -9.84
C ILE A 14 -2.96 -9.52 -8.88
N ILE A 15 -2.03 -8.56 -8.88
CA ILE A 15 -2.04 -7.40 -8.00
C ILE A 15 -2.36 -6.15 -8.80
N ALA A 16 -3.47 -5.47 -8.50
CA ALA A 16 -3.76 -4.14 -9.01
C ALA A 16 -2.88 -3.11 -8.25
N GLU A 17 -1.93 -2.51 -8.96
CA GLU A 17 -1.04 -1.48 -8.42
C GLU A 17 -1.75 -0.13 -8.38
N ILE A 18 -2.38 0.20 -7.27
CA ILE A 18 -3.01 1.51 -7.06
C ILE A 18 -1.95 2.58 -6.81
N GLY A 19 -0.94 2.24 -5.98
CA GLY A 19 0.14 3.15 -5.65
C GLY A 19 -0.38 4.47 -5.10
N ASN A 20 -0.07 5.59 -5.76
CA ASN A 20 -0.55 6.93 -5.46
C ASN A 20 -1.51 7.48 -6.54
N ASN A 21 -2.04 6.64 -7.44
CA ASN A 21 -2.94 7.08 -8.51
C ASN A 21 -4.30 7.62 -8.00
N HIS A 22 -4.59 7.40 -6.72
CA HIS A 22 -5.75 8.02 -6.06
C HIS A 22 -5.57 9.54 -5.83
N GLU A 23 -4.38 10.09 -6.04
CA GLU A 23 -4.06 11.53 -5.97
C GLU A 23 -4.51 12.21 -4.65
N GLY A 24 -4.54 11.47 -3.55
CA GLY A 24 -4.99 11.94 -2.24
C GLY A 24 -6.52 11.92 -2.04
N SER A 25 -7.28 11.46 -3.03
CA SER A 25 -8.74 11.28 -2.91
C SER A 25 -9.06 9.94 -2.27
N TYR A 26 -9.57 9.95 -1.05
CA TYR A 26 -10.01 8.75 -0.35
C TYR A 26 -11.15 8.04 -1.11
N ALA A 27 -12.14 8.79 -1.60
CA ALA A 27 -13.24 8.22 -2.37
C ALA A 27 -12.77 7.52 -3.65
N LEU A 28 -11.80 8.10 -4.36
CA LEU A 28 -11.20 7.46 -5.53
C LEU A 28 -10.43 6.19 -5.15
N ALA A 29 -9.71 6.20 -4.03
CA ALA A 29 -9.01 5.01 -3.54
C ALA A 29 -9.99 3.86 -3.22
N GLU A 30 -11.13 4.14 -2.57
CA GLU A 30 -12.19 3.15 -2.36
C GLU A 30 -12.75 2.60 -3.67
N GLU A 31 -13.04 3.48 -4.63
CA GLU A 31 -13.55 3.09 -5.95
C GLU A 31 -12.56 2.18 -6.69
N MET A 32 -11.26 2.51 -6.67
CA MET A 32 -10.21 1.69 -7.25
C MET A 32 -10.15 0.29 -6.64
N ILE A 33 -10.36 0.15 -5.33
CA ILE A 33 -10.45 -1.17 -4.68
C ILE A 33 -11.63 -1.97 -5.23
N ARG A 34 -12.82 -1.36 -5.31
CA ARG A 34 -14.03 -2.03 -5.81
C ARG A 34 -13.88 -2.46 -7.26
N LEU A 35 -13.37 -1.58 -8.11
CA LEU A 35 -13.13 -1.89 -9.52
C LEU A 35 -12.09 -3.00 -9.70
N ALA A 36 -11.01 -3.00 -8.91
CA ALA A 36 -10.01 -4.06 -8.95
C ALA A 36 -10.62 -5.43 -8.57
N ALA A 37 -11.47 -5.46 -7.55
CA ALA A 37 -12.18 -6.67 -7.16
C ALA A 37 -13.17 -7.13 -8.24
N GLU A 38 -13.94 -6.21 -8.82
CA GLU A 38 -14.92 -6.50 -9.88
C GLU A 38 -14.28 -7.12 -11.13
N VAL A 39 -13.09 -6.66 -11.52
CA VAL A 39 -12.37 -7.22 -12.68
C VAL A 39 -11.55 -8.47 -12.34
N GLY A 40 -11.61 -8.96 -11.10
CA GLY A 40 -11.02 -10.23 -10.69
C GLY A 40 -9.55 -10.16 -10.30
N ALA A 41 -9.01 -9.00 -9.89
CA ALA A 41 -7.71 -8.94 -9.26
C ALA A 41 -7.73 -9.67 -7.90
N ASP A 42 -6.62 -10.31 -7.54
CA ASP A 42 -6.48 -11.01 -6.26
C ASP A 42 -6.11 -10.07 -5.11
N ALA A 43 -5.41 -8.98 -5.43
CA ALA A 43 -4.95 -8.00 -4.44
C ALA A 43 -4.92 -6.59 -5.02
N VAL A 44 -5.04 -5.61 -4.13
CA VAL A 44 -4.71 -4.21 -4.39
C VAL A 44 -3.46 -3.82 -3.61
N LYS A 45 -2.60 -2.97 -4.19
CA LYS A 45 -1.38 -2.51 -3.53
C LYS A 45 -1.26 -1.00 -3.55
N PHE A 46 -1.14 -0.43 -2.35
CA PHE A 46 -0.90 1.00 -2.09
C PHE A 46 0.56 1.28 -1.74
N GLN A 47 0.84 2.53 -1.44
CA GLN A 47 2.12 3.02 -0.92
C GLN A 47 1.86 3.79 0.37
N THR A 48 2.47 3.37 1.48
CA THR A 48 2.37 4.08 2.76
C THR A 48 3.60 4.95 2.92
N ILE A 49 3.43 6.24 2.67
CA ILE A 49 4.52 7.22 2.61
C ILE A 49 4.32 8.26 3.70
N ILE A 50 5.37 8.47 4.51
CA ILE A 50 5.54 9.66 5.34
C ILE A 50 6.59 10.51 4.64
N PRO A 51 6.20 11.62 3.97
CA PRO A 51 7.10 12.36 3.06
C PRO A 51 8.42 12.81 3.71
N GLU A 52 8.37 13.21 4.98
CA GLU A 52 9.54 13.65 5.74
C GLU A 52 10.54 12.54 6.06
N LYS A 53 10.11 11.28 5.94
CA LYS A 53 10.97 10.10 6.15
C LYS A 53 11.48 9.51 4.83
N LEU A 54 10.81 9.83 3.73
CA LEU A 54 11.18 9.33 2.41
C LEU A 54 12.21 10.20 1.71
N VAL A 55 12.13 11.52 1.86
CA VAL A 55 13.00 12.47 1.17
C VAL A 55 13.68 13.41 2.15
N SER A 56 14.86 13.93 1.73
CA SER A 56 15.60 14.90 2.53
C SER A 56 14.76 16.12 2.86
N VAL A 57 14.87 16.61 4.10
CA VAL A 57 14.19 17.83 4.59
C VAL A 57 14.51 19.08 3.77
N GLN A 58 15.58 19.06 2.97
CA GLN A 58 15.95 20.13 2.06
C GLN A 58 15.05 20.14 0.82
N GLN A 59 14.41 19.04 0.46
CA GLN A 59 13.54 18.91 -0.71
C GLN A 59 12.09 19.32 -0.39
N LYS A 60 11.90 20.54 0.07
CA LYS A 60 10.60 21.07 0.55
C LYS A 60 9.47 20.94 -0.47
N GLU A 61 9.74 21.23 -1.75
CA GLU A 61 8.74 21.11 -2.81
C GLU A 61 8.33 19.64 -3.04
N ARG A 62 9.28 18.71 -2.96
CA ARG A 62 8.99 17.28 -3.08
C ARG A 62 8.14 16.78 -1.91
N ILE A 63 8.47 17.20 -0.68
CA ILE A 63 7.67 16.90 0.51
C ILE A 63 6.24 17.42 0.34
N LYS A 64 6.09 18.68 -0.08
CA LYS A 64 4.78 19.31 -0.33
C LYS A 64 3.96 18.56 -1.38
N GLN A 65 4.60 18.09 -2.46
CA GLN A 65 3.94 17.28 -3.49
C GLN A 65 3.47 15.94 -2.93
N LEU A 66 4.33 15.22 -2.21
CA LEU A 66 3.99 13.91 -1.64
C LEU A 66 2.90 13.99 -0.58
N LYS A 67 2.85 15.08 0.20
CA LYS A 67 1.77 15.32 1.19
C LYS A 67 0.38 15.39 0.58
N LYS A 68 0.26 15.75 -0.69
CA LYS A 68 -1.04 15.74 -1.37
C LYS A 68 -1.59 14.33 -1.57
N PHE A 69 -0.72 13.33 -1.61
CA PHE A 69 -1.06 11.92 -1.83
C PHE A 69 -1.09 11.12 -0.52
N GLN A 70 -0.63 11.70 0.58
CA GLN A 70 -0.51 11.01 1.85
C GLN A 70 -1.89 10.75 2.46
N PHE A 71 -2.12 9.48 2.80
CA PHE A 71 -3.21 9.10 3.70
C PHE A 71 -2.69 8.91 5.13
N SER A 72 -3.55 9.15 6.09
CA SER A 72 -3.32 8.81 7.49
C SER A 72 -3.39 7.28 7.69
N TYR A 73 -2.85 6.78 8.78
CA TYR A 73 -2.99 5.38 9.16
C TYR A 73 -4.45 4.96 9.39
N ASP A 74 -5.30 5.88 9.89
CA ASP A 74 -6.74 5.63 10.02
C ASP A 74 -7.42 5.44 8.66
N GLU A 75 -7.07 6.24 7.66
CA GLU A 75 -7.57 6.07 6.30
C GLU A 75 -7.11 4.75 5.68
N PHE A 76 -5.85 4.34 5.85
CA PHE A 76 -5.37 3.03 5.40
C PHE A 76 -6.10 1.88 6.11
N THR A 77 -6.38 2.01 7.41
CA THR A 77 -7.18 1.02 8.16
C THR A 77 -8.59 0.92 7.59
N LYS A 78 -9.21 2.02 7.20
CA LYS A 78 -10.54 2.02 6.56
C LYS A 78 -10.48 1.39 5.17
N LEU A 79 -9.46 1.72 4.35
CA LEU A 79 -9.28 1.11 3.01
C LEU A 79 -9.05 -0.41 3.10
N SER A 80 -8.31 -0.89 4.11
CA SER A 80 -8.14 -2.33 4.32
C SER A 80 -9.47 -3.04 4.65
N LYS A 81 -10.38 -2.37 5.37
CA LYS A 81 -11.73 -2.89 5.62
C LYS A 81 -12.58 -2.89 4.35
N VAL A 82 -12.47 -1.87 3.50
CA VAL A 82 -13.12 -1.86 2.19
C VAL A 82 -12.65 -3.06 1.37
N ALA A 83 -11.34 -3.28 1.26
CA ALA A 83 -10.77 -4.42 0.54
C ALA A 83 -11.28 -5.76 1.09
N LYS A 84 -11.35 -5.90 2.42
CA LYS A 84 -11.90 -7.10 3.07
C LYS A 84 -13.36 -7.32 2.72
N ASN A 85 -14.18 -6.26 2.66
CA ASN A 85 -15.59 -6.36 2.30
C ASN A 85 -15.80 -6.75 0.82
N GLU A 86 -14.86 -6.38 -0.04
CA GLU A 86 -14.85 -6.74 -1.46
C GLU A 86 -14.14 -8.08 -1.74
N ASP A 87 -13.74 -8.80 -0.70
CA ASP A 87 -13.01 -10.09 -0.78
C ASP A 87 -11.71 -10.01 -1.61
N ILE A 88 -10.99 -8.90 -1.53
CA ILE A 88 -9.71 -8.67 -2.19
C ILE A 88 -8.60 -8.43 -1.16
N ILE A 89 -7.40 -8.97 -1.40
CA ILE A 89 -6.25 -8.80 -0.50
C ILE A 89 -5.78 -7.34 -0.52
N PHE A 90 -5.61 -6.75 0.67
CA PHE A 90 -5.01 -5.44 0.83
C PHE A 90 -3.51 -5.57 1.09
N LEU A 91 -2.70 -4.90 0.26
CA LEU A 91 -1.25 -4.80 0.40
C LEU A 91 -0.82 -3.34 0.39
N SER A 92 0.33 -3.06 1.00
CA SER A 92 0.98 -1.76 0.87
C SER A 92 2.51 -1.90 0.91
N THR A 93 3.20 -0.95 0.29
CA THR A 93 4.64 -0.80 0.38
C THR A 93 4.94 0.25 1.45
N PRO A 94 5.54 -0.10 2.61
CA PRO A 94 6.05 0.87 3.55
C PRO A 94 7.38 1.46 3.06
N PHE A 95 7.65 2.72 3.42
CA PHE A 95 8.91 3.41 3.13
C PHE A 95 9.65 3.85 4.39
N ASP A 96 9.18 3.45 5.58
CA ASP A 96 9.79 3.73 6.87
C ASP A 96 9.34 2.69 7.92
N ILE A 97 10.09 2.61 9.01
CA ILE A 97 9.88 1.61 10.07
C ILE A 97 8.52 1.76 10.76
N ASP A 98 8.05 2.99 11.02
CA ASP A 98 6.76 3.18 11.69
C ASP A 98 5.62 2.71 10.79
N SER A 99 5.73 2.92 9.47
CA SER A 99 4.79 2.38 8.48
C SER A 99 4.80 0.85 8.44
N VAL A 100 5.97 0.20 8.59
CA VAL A 100 6.05 -1.27 8.72
C VAL A 100 5.28 -1.73 9.97
N LEU A 101 5.55 -1.13 11.12
CA LEU A 101 4.91 -1.51 12.38
C LEU A 101 3.38 -1.33 12.31
N PHE A 102 2.92 -0.23 11.72
CA PHE A 102 1.50 0.01 11.51
C PHE A 102 0.86 -1.03 10.56
N LEU A 103 1.50 -1.29 9.42
CA LEU A 103 0.95 -2.19 8.40
C LEU A 103 0.93 -3.65 8.85
N ASN A 104 1.79 -4.05 9.78
CA ASN A 104 1.89 -5.44 10.25
C ASN A 104 0.55 -6.04 10.70
N ASP A 105 -0.36 -5.20 11.21
CA ASP A 105 -1.66 -5.64 11.71
C ASP A 105 -2.75 -5.68 10.63
N ILE A 106 -2.49 -5.15 9.43
CA ILE A 106 -3.51 -5.00 8.40
C ILE A 106 -3.15 -5.61 7.04
N VAL A 107 -1.91 -6.03 6.82
CA VAL A 107 -1.50 -6.67 5.57
C VAL A 107 -1.01 -8.09 5.79
N PRO A 108 -1.31 -9.05 4.89
CA PRO A 108 -0.80 -10.43 5.01
C PRO A 108 0.65 -10.58 4.52
N ALA A 109 1.18 -9.58 3.81
CA ALA A 109 2.55 -9.56 3.28
C ALA A 109 2.97 -8.13 2.97
N PHE A 110 4.29 -7.89 3.02
CA PHE A 110 4.89 -6.62 2.65
C PHE A 110 5.46 -6.65 1.24
N LYS A 111 5.39 -5.52 0.54
CA LYS A 111 6.20 -5.26 -0.64
C LYS A 111 7.38 -4.37 -0.24
N ILE A 112 8.59 -4.86 -0.47
CA ILE A 112 9.79 -4.02 -0.31
C ILE A 112 9.99 -3.21 -1.59
N ALA A 113 10.14 -1.90 -1.45
CA ALA A 113 10.42 -1.03 -2.59
C ALA A 113 11.78 -1.35 -3.21
N SER A 114 11.91 -1.19 -4.52
CA SER A 114 13.18 -1.45 -5.21
C SER A 114 14.34 -0.56 -4.74
N GLY A 115 14.02 0.64 -4.24
CA GLY A 115 15.00 1.55 -3.65
C GLY A 115 15.43 1.19 -2.23
N ASP A 116 14.72 0.26 -1.56
CA ASP A 116 14.94 -0.09 -0.15
C ASP A 116 15.43 -1.54 0.02
N ASN A 117 15.86 -2.18 -1.05
CA ASN A 117 16.30 -3.58 -1.04
C ASN A 117 17.63 -3.81 -0.28
N ASP A 118 18.32 -2.75 0.09
CA ASP A 118 19.53 -2.73 0.93
C ASP A 118 19.29 -2.00 2.27
N PHE A 119 18.07 -1.55 2.54
CA PHE A 119 17.69 -0.95 3.83
C PHE A 119 17.33 -2.05 4.83
N PHE A 120 18.34 -2.79 5.29
CA PHE A 120 18.19 -3.93 6.18
C PHE A 120 17.38 -3.68 7.46
N PRO A 121 17.38 -2.49 8.10
CA PRO A 121 16.51 -2.25 9.24
C PRO A 121 15.00 -2.33 8.94
N LEU A 122 14.61 -2.16 7.68
CA LEU A 122 13.21 -2.25 7.25
C LEU A 122 12.83 -3.69 6.87
N ILE A 123 13.81 -4.48 6.37
CA ILE A 123 13.64 -5.88 5.94
C ILE A 123 13.68 -6.83 7.12
#